data_71e9a0a079700d099a2bc6e549f7e903
#
_entry.id   71e9a0a079700d099a2bc6e549f7e903
#
_cell.length_a   1.000
_cell.length_b   1.000
_cell.length_c   1.000
_cell.angle_alpha   90.00
_cell.angle_beta   90.00
_cell.angle_gamma   90.00
#
_symmetry.space_group_name_H-M   'P 1'
#
loop_
_entity.id
_entity.type
_entity.pdbx_description
1 polymer ?
#
loop_
_entity_poly.entity_id
_entity_poly.type
_entity_poly.pdbx_seq_one_letter_code
_entity_poly.pdbx_strand_id
1 'polypeptide(L)'
;MDSVIVAKGLVKKYKKFTLGPVDLEIPKGFSTALIGANGAGKTTLLDTICGIVAPSKGEVTYFGEITDIEEGETKERIGYQAAQGMYPMSWTPYDVAMANKLGFTGFHEERYWELCKKYGVASEGEKKQTLMKMSDGNRIRLCLAAVFARDTELLVLDEPGSNLDPLMRDRLCGQFREYLEEGDGEKTILFSTHNIADMENVTDYAILMYDGAVIESGFVNELCERYVLVSGERATFDKIKRSLLVEDRNMSTCFGFAKAEEKEKLEAAGTVVETPNLQQLCIFLLRYAEQQNS
;
A
#
# COMPACT_ATOMS: atom_id res chain seq x y z
N MET A 1 -7.31 -10.60 -16.35
CA MET A 1 -6.08 -10.69 -15.53
C MET A 1 -6.49 -11.39 -14.25
N ASP A 2 -5.67 -12.28 -13.76
CA ASP A 2 -5.99 -13.01 -12.53
C ASP A 2 -5.76 -12.09 -11.32
N SER A 3 -6.65 -12.17 -10.32
CA SER A 3 -6.58 -11.38 -9.10
C SER A 3 -6.45 -12.31 -7.90
N VAL A 4 -5.53 -11.98 -6.96
CA VAL A 4 -5.37 -12.75 -5.72
C VAL A 4 -6.42 -12.38 -4.68
N ILE A 5 -6.96 -11.16 -4.74
CA ILE A 5 -8.09 -10.70 -3.93
C ILE A 5 -9.08 -9.97 -4.83
N VAL A 6 -10.36 -10.28 -4.65
CA VAL A 6 -11.48 -9.53 -5.21
C VAL A 6 -12.44 -9.22 -4.07
N ALA A 7 -12.66 -7.94 -3.78
CA ALA A 7 -13.65 -7.48 -2.82
C ALA A 7 -14.83 -6.84 -3.56
N LYS A 8 -16.07 -7.19 -3.16
CA LYS A 8 -17.30 -6.66 -3.75
C LYS A 8 -18.23 -6.10 -2.69
N GLY A 9 -18.56 -4.82 -2.82
CA GLY A 9 -19.46 -4.11 -1.93
C GLY A 9 -19.01 -4.15 -0.46
N LEU A 10 -17.68 -4.20 -0.22
CA LEU A 10 -17.12 -4.39 1.11
C LEU A 10 -17.40 -3.17 1.99
N VAL A 11 -18.04 -3.38 3.14
CA VAL A 11 -18.37 -2.33 4.10
C VAL A 11 -17.93 -2.74 5.50
N LYS A 12 -17.25 -1.84 6.21
CA LYS A 12 -17.02 -1.96 7.65
C LYS A 12 -17.49 -0.71 8.37
N LYS A 13 -18.42 -0.87 9.32
CA LYS A 13 -19.00 0.25 10.07
C LYS A 13 -18.44 0.30 11.49
N TYR A 14 -17.97 1.47 11.88
CA TYR A 14 -17.66 1.86 13.24
C TYR A 14 -18.56 3.03 13.68
N LYS A 15 -18.54 3.40 14.96
CA LYS A 15 -19.38 4.51 15.48
C LYS A 15 -19.11 5.86 14.80
N LYS A 16 -17.87 6.12 14.38
CA LYS A 16 -17.43 7.43 13.85
C LYS A 16 -16.83 7.34 12.43
N PHE A 17 -16.77 6.15 11.84
CA PHE A 17 -16.14 5.93 10.55
C PHE A 17 -16.82 4.77 9.83
N THR A 18 -16.94 4.87 8.53
CA THR A 18 -17.41 3.78 7.67
C THR A 18 -16.45 3.59 6.52
N LEU A 19 -15.92 2.39 6.40
CA LEU A 19 -15.24 1.95 5.19
C LEU A 19 -16.29 1.49 4.19
N GLY A 20 -16.19 1.95 2.97
CA GLY A 20 -16.96 1.44 1.83
C GLY A 20 -18.35 2.09 1.59
N PRO A 21 -19.10 1.55 0.62
CA PRO A 21 -18.80 0.29 -0.09
C PRO A 21 -17.53 0.36 -0.95
N VAL A 22 -16.70 -0.67 -0.86
CA VAL A 22 -15.45 -0.80 -1.62
C VAL A 22 -15.57 -1.98 -2.58
N ASP A 23 -15.33 -1.72 -3.86
CA ASP A 23 -15.06 -2.72 -4.88
C ASP A 23 -13.59 -2.58 -5.27
N LEU A 24 -12.80 -3.66 -5.18
CA LEU A 24 -11.39 -3.65 -5.54
C LEU A 24 -10.91 -5.01 -5.99
N GLU A 25 -9.85 -5.00 -6.79
CA GLU A 25 -9.10 -6.17 -7.22
C GLU A 25 -7.62 -5.95 -6.97
N ILE A 26 -6.94 -6.99 -6.47
CA ILE A 26 -5.49 -7.02 -6.32
C ILE A 26 -4.93 -7.94 -7.39
N PRO A 27 -4.23 -7.41 -8.40
CA PRO A 27 -3.71 -8.23 -9.50
C PRO A 27 -2.59 -9.15 -9.00
N LYS A 28 -2.62 -10.41 -9.48
CA LYS A 28 -1.63 -11.43 -9.16
C LYS A 28 -0.29 -11.11 -9.81
N GLY A 29 0.81 -11.35 -9.10
CA GLY A 29 2.17 -11.19 -9.62
C GLY A 29 2.73 -9.78 -9.54
N PHE A 30 2.01 -8.82 -8.93
CA PHE A 30 2.38 -7.42 -8.90
C PHE A 30 2.50 -6.88 -7.47
N SER A 31 3.21 -5.76 -7.35
CA SER A 31 3.23 -4.95 -6.15
C SER A 31 2.15 -3.87 -6.21
N THR A 32 1.18 -3.95 -5.30
CA THR A 32 0.04 -3.02 -5.20
C THR A 32 0.21 -2.09 -4.01
N ALA A 33 0.19 -0.78 -4.25
CA ALA A 33 0.20 0.24 -3.21
C ALA A 33 -1.23 0.70 -2.87
N LEU A 34 -1.61 0.60 -1.60
CA LEU A 34 -2.82 1.20 -1.05
C LEU A 34 -2.46 2.57 -0.45
N ILE A 35 -2.82 3.64 -1.15
CA ILE A 35 -2.35 5.00 -0.90
C ILE A 35 -3.49 5.85 -0.33
N GLY A 36 -3.20 6.64 0.70
CA GLY A 36 -4.17 7.59 1.27
C GLY A 36 -3.64 8.25 2.53
N ALA A 37 -4.24 9.36 2.92
CA ALA A 37 -3.90 10.06 4.15
C ALA A 37 -4.13 9.20 5.41
N ASN A 38 -3.59 9.61 6.54
CA ASN A 38 -3.91 8.98 7.82
C ASN A 38 -5.41 9.13 8.10
N GLY A 39 -6.05 8.04 8.51
CA GLY A 39 -7.51 8.00 8.71
C GLY A 39 -8.33 7.70 7.45
N ALA A 40 -7.74 7.57 6.26
CA ALA A 40 -8.47 7.22 5.03
C ALA A 40 -9.11 5.82 5.04
N GLY A 41 -8.76 4.96 6.01
CA GLY A 41 -9.34 3.62 6.15
C GLY A 41 -8.44 2.47 5.66
N LYS A 42 -7.18 2.74 5.30
CA LYS A 42 -6.23 1.74 4.78
C LYS A 42 -6.09 0.53 5.71
N THR A 43 -5.69 0.73 6.97
CA THR A 43 -5.58 -0.34 7.97
C THR A 43 -6.91 -1.11 8.13
N THR A 44 -8.05 -0.40 8.18
CA THR A 44 -9.37 -1.05 8.27
C THR A 44 -9.64 -1.95 7.07
N LEU A 45 -9.28 -1.52 5.87
CA LEU A 45 -9.40 -2.33 4.66
C LEU A 45 -8.50 -3.56 4.74
N LEU A 46 -7.20 -3.38 5.07
CA LEU A 46 -6.24 -4.47 5.20
C LEU A 46 -6.67 -5.48 6.28
N ASP A 47 -7.08 -5.00 7.46
CA ASP A 47 -7.60 -5.86 8.54
C ASP A 47 -8.85 -6.65 8.11
N THR A 48 -9.73 -6.02 7.32
CA THR A 48 -10.95 -6.67 6.85
C THR A 48 -10.64 -7.76 5.82
N ILE A 49 -9.77 -7.48 4.85
CA ILE A 49 -9.39 -8.48 3.85
C ILE A 49 -8.47 -9.57 4.41
N CYS A 50 -7.76 -9.33 5.51
CA CYS A 50 -6.97 -10.36 6.21
C CYS A 50 -7.77 -11.12 7.29
N GLY A 51 -9.07 -10.88 7.42
CA GLY A 51 -9.95 -11.57 8.37
C GLY A 51 -9.70 -11.20 9.85
N ILE A 52 -8.90 -10.16 10.13
CA ILE A 52 -8.70 -9.65 11.50
C ILE A 52 -9.98 -9.01 12.02
N VAL A 53 -10.73 -8.37 11.14
CA VAL A 53 -11.98 -7.70 11.43
C VAL A 53 -13.05 -8.15 10.44
N ALA A 54 -14.14 -8.76 10.93
CA ALA A 54 -15.24 -9.19 10.06
C ALA A 54 -15.91 -7.99 9.37
N PRO A 55 -16.21 -8.06 8.07
CA PRO A 55 -16.95 -7.03 7.34
C PRO A 55 -18.38 -6.90 7.88
N SER A 56 -18.97 -5.71 7.76
CA SER A 56 -20.39 -5.48 8.05
C SER A 56 -21.28 -5.89 6.88
N LYS A 57 -20.78 -5.80 5.64
CA LYS A 57 -21.43 -6.21 4.39
C LYS A 57 -20.36 -6.47 3.32
N GLY A 58 -20.79 -7.12 2.24
CA GLY A 58 -19.92 -7.43 1.11
C GLY A 58 -19.21 -8.76 1.30
N GLU A 59 -18.41 -9.12 0.32
CA GLU A 59 -17.68 -10.37 0.27
C GLU A 59 -16.26 -10.17 -0.25
N VAL A 60 -15.36 -11.07 0.12
CA VAL A 60 -13.99 -11.12 -0.39
C VAL A 60 -13.74 -12.52 -0.94
N THR A 61 -13.18 -12.60 -2.14
CA THR A 61 -12.73 -13.85 -2.74
C THR A 61 -11.21 -13.84 -2.80
N TYR A 62 -10.58 -14.94 -2.40
CA TYR A 62 -9.14 -15.12 -2.35
C TYR A 62 -8.72 -16.14 -3.41
N PHE A 63 -7.64 -15.85 -4.11
CA PHE A 63 -7.00 -16.75 -5.09
C PHE A 63 -7.97 -17.35 -6.13
N GLY A 64 -9.00 -16.57 -6.48
CA GLY A 64 -10.00 -16.90 -7.49
C GLY A 64 -11.23 -17.68 -6.99
N GLU A 65 -11.12 -18.51 -5.95
CA GLU A 65 -12.18 -19.44 -5.56
C GLU A 65 -12.53 -19.41 -4.07
N ILE A 66 -11.59 -19.08 -3.19
CA ILE A 66 -11.76 -19.19 -1.73
C ILE A 66 -12.52 -17.99 -1.20
N THR A 67 -13.63 -18.22 -0.50
CA THR A 67 -14.44 -17.16 0.13
C THR A 67 -14.32 -17.13 1.65
N ASP A 68 -13.72 -18.15 2.26
CA ASP A 68 -13.52 -18.22 3.70
C ASP A 68 -12.04 -18.01 4.07
N ILE A 69 -11.72 -16.84 4.63
CA ILE A 69 -10.38 -16.53 5.13
C ILE A 69 -10.00 -17.37 6.35
N GLU A 70 -10.98 -17.94 7.09
CA GLU A 70 -10.73 -18.77 8.26
C GLU A 70 -10.25 -20.18 7.92
N GLU A 71 -10.33 -20.59 6.66
CA GLU A 71 -9.69 -21.81 6.20
C GLU A 71 -8.18 -21.74 6.46
N GLY A 72 -7.62 -22.73 7.17
CA GLY A 72 -6.20 -22.74 7.54
C GLY A 72 -5.26 -22.61 6.34
N GLU A 73 -5.62 -23.21 5.20
CA GLU A 73 -4.88 -23.11 3.94
C GLU A 73 -4.80 -21.67 3.42
N THR A 74 -5.88 -20.88 3.49
CA THR A 74 -5.89 -19.48 3.07
C THR A 74 -4.92 -18.64 3.91
N LYS A 75 -4.91 -18.85 5.25
CA LYS A 75 -4.02 -18.15 6.17
C LYS A 75 -2.54 -18.51 5.98
N GLU A 76 -2.24 -19.75 5.58
CA GLU A 76 -0.88 -20.16 5.23
C GLU A 76 -0.36 -19.38 4.00
N ARG A 77 -1.20 -19.14 2.99
CA ARG A 77 -0.86 -18.46 1.75
C ARG A 77 -0.73 -16.93 1.89
N ILE A 78 -1.26 -16.34 2.99
CA ILE A 78 -1.22 -14.89 3.24
C ILE A 78 -0.27 -14.57 4.38
N GLY A 79 0.73 -13.73 4.11
CA GLY A 79 1.59 -13.12 5.12
C GLY A 79 1.07 -11.73 5.47
N TYR A 80 0.66 -11.51 6.72
CA TYR A 80 0.20 -10.20 7.18
C TYR A 80 1.18 -9.57 8.16
N GLN A 81 1.52 -8.28 7.94
CA GLN A 81 2.27 -7.45 8.88
C GLN A 81 1.45 -6.19 9.19
N ALA A 82 0.99 -6.09 10.42
CA ALA A 82 0.30 -4.91 10.93
C ALA A 82 1.29 -3.76 11.20
N ALA A 83 0.83 -2.53 11.09
CA ALA A 83 1.64 -1.33 11.39
C ALA A 83 2.16 -1.33 12.83
N GLN A 84 1.42 -1.91 13.78
CA GLN A 84 1.78 -2.01 15.19
C GLN A 84 1.16 -3.26 15.83
N GLY A 85 1.77 -3.71 16.92
CA GLY A 85 1.12 -4.66 17.85
C GLY A 85 1.06 -6.12 17.42
N MET A 86 1.84 -6.56 16.44
CA MET A 86 1.83 -7.97 15.99
C MET A 86 2.17 -8.98 17.08
N TYR A 87 3.11 -8.64 17.95
CA TYR A 87 3.61 -9.56 18.98
C TYR A 87 3.59 -8.90 20.37
N PRO A 88 3.45 -9.67 21.45
CA PRO A 88 3.52 -9.17 22.81
C PRO A 88 4.88 -8.48 23.08
N MET A 89 4.85 -7.32 23.73
CA MET A 89 6.04 -6.50 24.01
C MET A 89 7.06 -7.19 24.93
N SER A 90 6.63 -8.19 25.68
CA SER A 90 7.49 -9.03 26.54
C SER A 90 8.26 -10.10 25.78
N TRP A 91 7.89 -10.37 24.51
CA TRP A 91 8.55 -11.39 23.70
C TRP A 91 9.93 -10.92 23.23
N THR A 92 10.77 -11.91 22.93
CA THR A 92 12.10 -11.74 22.33
C THR A 92 12.04 -12.11 20.84
N PRO A 93 13.07 -11.78 20.03
CA PRO A 93 13.18 -12.29 18.66
C PRO A 93 13.09 -13.80 18.56
N TYR A 94 13.61 -14.54 19.56
CA TYR A 94 13.46 -15.98 19.63
C TYR A 94 12.01 -16.43 19.83
N ASP A 95 11.24 -15.76 20.70
CA ASP A 95 9.82 -16.09 20.90
C ASP A 95 9.01 -15.84 19.62
N VAL A 96 9.34 -14.78 18.88
CA VAL A 96 8.73 -14.50 17.56
C VAL A 96 9.03 -15.63 16.56
N ALA A 97 10.29 -16.10 16.49
CA ALA A 97 10.66 -17.23 15.63
C ALA A 97 9.87 -18.50 16.00
N MET A 98 9.81 -18.81 17.30
CA MET A 98 9.11 -20.01 17.79
C MET A 98 7.62 -19.96 17.54
N ALA A 99 6.99 -18.80 17.74
CA ALA A 99 5.56 -18.62 17.46
C ALA A 99 5.23 -18.82 15.97
N ASN A 100 6.05 -18.25 15.07
CA ASN A 100 5.87 -18.44 13.63
C ASN A 100 6.11 -19.91 13.22
N LYS A 101 7.14 -20.56 13.76
CA LYS A 101 7.44 -21.98 13.51
C LYS A 101 6.32 -22.92 13.96
N LEU A 102 5.62 -22.57 15.05
CA LEU A 102 4.48 -23.35 15.56
C LEU A 102 3.18 -23.02 14.82
N GLY A 103 3.03 -21.79 14.37
CA GLY A 103 1.79 -21.30 13.75
C GLY A 103 1.71 -21.51 12.23
N PHE A 104 2.84 -21.67 11.55
CA PHE A 104 2.89 -21.74 10.08
C PHE A 104 3.84 -22.83 9.60
N THR A 105 3.33 -23.73 8.76
CA THR A 105 4.09 -24.85 8.21
C THR A 105 5.18 -24.38 7.24
N GLY A 106 4.90 -23.31 6.49
CA GLY A 106 5.83 -22.67 5.54
C GLY A 106 6.78 -21.64 6.17
N PHE A 107 7.05 -21.69 7.48
CA PHE A 107 7.99 -20.77 8.11
C PHE A 107 9.43 -21.33 8.10
N HIS A 108 10.37 -20.58 7.53
CA HIS A 108 11.78 -20.92 7.43
C HIS A 108 12.60 -20.18 8.49
N GLU A 109 12.94 -20.85 9.59
CA GLU A 109 13.66 -20.27 10.72
C GLU A 109 15.03 -19.73 10.32
N GLU A 110 15.78 -20.42 9.47
CA GLU A 110 17.10 -19.98 8.99
C GLU A 110 16.97 -18.64 8.22
N ARG A 111 16.01 -18.54 7.29
CA ARG A 111 15.72 -17.30 6.53
C ARG A 111 15.33 -16.15 7.45
N TYR A 112 14.56 -16.43 8.51
CA TYR A 112 14.20 -15.42 9.50
C TYR A 112 15.45 -14.82 10.18
N TRP A 113 16.38 -15.67 10.63
CA TRP A 113 17.60 -15.19 11.29
C TRP A 113 18.56 -14.48 10.32
N GLU A 114 18.63 -14.91 9.07
CA GLU A 114 19.37 -14.22 8.01
C GLU A 114 18.80 -12.80 7.77
N LEU A 115 17.47 -12.68 7.68
CA LEU A 115 16.80 -11.39 7.54
C LEU A 115 16.98 -10.51 8.78
N CYS A 116 16.88 -11.06 9.98
CA CYS A 116 17.15 -10.33 11.22
C CYS A 116 18.57 -9.74 11.22
N LYS A 117 19.57 -10.51 10.77
CA LYS A 117 20.95 -10.07 10.61
C LYS A 117 21.08 -9.02 9.49
N LYS A 118 20.49 -9.25 8.31
CA LYS A 118 20.47 -8.33 7.17
C LYS A 118 19.87 -6.96 7.57
N TYR A 119 18.84 -6.97 8.42
CA TYR A 119 18.16 -5.77 8.92
C TYR A 119 18.81 -5.18 10.19
N GLY A 120 19.79 -5.85 10.79
CA GLY A 120 20.49 -5.39 11.98
C GLY A 120 19.62 -5.33 13.24
N VAL A 121 18.65 -6.24 13.38
CA VAL A 121 17.66 -6.22 14.49
C VAL A 121 17.93 -7.25 15.57
N ALA A 122 18.46 -8.41 15.22
CA ALA A 122 18.74 -9.48 16.18
C ALA A 122 19.82 -10.43 15.65
N SER A 123 20.53 -11.09 16.58
CA SER A 123 21.38 -12.24 16.28
C SER A 123 20.58 -13.53 16.42
N GLU A 124 21.04 -14.59 15.78
CA GLU A 124 20.43 -15.92 15.89
C GLU A 124 20.24 -16.32 17.35
N GLY A 125 19.02 -16.80 17.67
CA GLY A 125 18.67 -17.23 19.02
C GLY A 125 18.59 -16.15 20.09
N GLU A 126 18.45 -14.85 19.71
CA GLU A 126 18.40 -13.73 20.67
C GLU A 126 17.22 -13.87 21.66
N LYS A 127 17.58 -14.07 22.94
CA LYS A 127 16.64 -14.26 24.06
C LYS A 127 16.73 -13.19 25.14
N LYS A 128 17.65 -12.23 25.03
CA LYS A 128 17.90 -11.25 26.10
C LYS A 128 17.18 -9.94 25.87
N GLN A 129 17.02 -9.51 24.63
CA GLN A 129 16.37 -8.27 24.27
C GLN A 129 14.88 -8.50 23.99
N THR A 130 14.01 -7.93 24.81
CA THR A 130 12.57 -7.95 24.56
C THR A 130 12.16 -6.88 23.54
N LEU A 131 11.01 -7.07 22.87
CA LEU A 131 10.44 -6.11 21.93
C LEU A 131 10.18 -4.74 22.58
N MET A 132 9.86 -4.71 23.88
CA MET A 132 9.70 -3.48 24.66
C MET A 132 10.98 -2.61 24.65
N LYS A 133 12.14 -3.20 24.57
CA LYS A 133 13.45 -2.50 24.55
C LYS A 133 13.91 -2.13 23.14
N MET A 134 13.20 -2.56 22.11
CA MET A 134 13.49 -2.21 20.72
C MET A 134 12.85 -0.87 20.35
N SER A 135 13.49 -0.11 19.44
CA SER A 135 12.84 1.02 18.79
C SER A 135 11.70 0.56 17.88
N ASP A 136 10.77 1.47 17.54
CA ASP A 136 9.66 1.16 16.62
C ASP A 136 10.16 0.64 15.27
N GLY A 137 11.19 1.28 14.70
CA GLY A 137 11.82 0.83 13.47
C GLY A 137 12.42 -0.58 13.57
N ASN A 138 13.01 -0.96 14.71
CA ASN A 138 13.53 -2.31 14.90
C ASN A 138 12.41 -3.34 15.03
N ARG A 139 11.29 -2.98 15.67
CA ARG A 139 10.10 -3.86 15.74
C ARG A 139 9.50 -4.11 14.35
N ILE A 140 9.36 -3.07 13.54
CA ILE A 140 8.88 -3.20 12.16
C ILE A 140 9.81 -4.12 11.36
N ARG A 141 11.13 -3.91 11.43
CA ARG A 141 12.13 -4.76 10.74
C ARG A 141 12.06 -6.22 11.19
N LEU A 142 11.83 -6.48 12.48
CA LEU A 142 11.65 -7.83 13.01
C LEU A 142 10.37 -8.49 12.46
N CYS A 143 9.25 -7.75 12.44
CA CYS A 143 8.00 -8.23 11.86
C CYS A 143 8.13 -8.52 10.36
N LEU A 144 8.82 -7.63 9.61
CA LEU A 144 9.13 -7.86 8.20
C LEU A 144 9.98 -9.13 8.01
N ALA A 145 11.02 -9.34 8.84
CA ALA A 145 11.81 -10.56 8.78
C ALA A 145 10.94 -11.81 9.00
N ALA A 146 10.00 -11.77 9.95
CA ALA A 146 9.12 -12.90 10.23
C ALA A 146 8.17 -13.20 9.06
N VAL A 147 7.62 -12.17 8.42
CA VAL A 147 6.67 -12.34 7.31
C VAL A 147 7.39 -12.80 6.03
N PHE A 148 8.55 -12.21 5.69
CA PHE A 148 9.34 -12.64 4.52
C PHE A 148 10.02 -14.00 4.68
N ALA A 149 10.07 -14.54 5.89
CA ALA A 149 10.57 -15.89 6.14
C ALA A 149 9.51 -16.99 5.96
N ARG A 150 8.30 -16.65 5.48
CA ARG A 150 7.22 -17.59 5.22
C ARG A 150 7.07 -17.85 3.71
N ASP A 151 6.62 -19.06 3.39
CA ASP A 151 6.16 -19.40 2.04
C ASP A 151 4.73 -18.85 1.86
N THR A 152 4.63 -17.67 1.25
CA THR A 152 3.34 -17.01 1.02
C THR A 152 3.20 -16.65 -0.45
N GLU A 153 1.95 -16.60 -0.93
CA GLU A 153 1.61 -16.12 -2.28
C GLU A 153 1.21 -14.64 -2.25
N LEU A 154 0.71 -14.18 -1.11
CA LEU A 154 0.34 -12.78 -0.89
C LEU A 154 0.97 -12.24 0.39
N LEU A 155 1.72 -11.16 0.28
CA LEU A 155 2.13 -10.34 1.42
C LEU A 155 1.23 -9.12 1.55
N VAL A 156 0.65 -8.91 2.73
CA VAL A 156 -0.13 -7.71 3.08
C VAL A 156 0.61 -6.97 4.17
N LEU A 157 1.09 -5.77 3.86
CA LEU A 157 1.99 -5.01 4.73
C LEU A 157 1.38 -3.63 5.03
N ASP A 158 1.08 -3.37 6.30
CA ASP A 158 0.52 -2.08 6.71
C ASP A 158 1.64 -1.12 7.13
N GLU A 159 1.82 -0.04 6.35
CA GLU A 159 2.83 1.01 6.54
C GLU A 159 4.27 0.44 6.73
N PRO A 160 4.75 -0.49 5.89
CA PRO A 160 6.03 -1.19 6.11
C PRO A 160 7.24 -0.25 6.05
N GLY A 161 7.15 0.88 5.35
CA GLY A 161 8.20 1.90 5.24
C GLY A 161 8.20 2.93 6.37
N SER A 162 7.16 2.96 7.23
CA SER A 162 7.06 3.91 8.33
C SER A 162 8.15 3.69 9.36
N ASN A 163 8.70 4.78 9.88
CA ASN A 163 9.79 4.76 10.88
C ASN A 163 11.08 4.03 10.44
N LEU A 164 11.25 3.77 9.15
CA LEU A 164 12.51 3.29 8.58
C LEU A 164 13.35 4.47 8.08
N ASP A 165 14.66 4.36 8.27
CA ASP A 165 15.60 5.29 7.64
C ASP A 165 15.69 5.05 6.10
N PRO A 166 16.20 6.02 5.32
CA PRO A 166 16.22 5.89 3.86
C PRO A 166 16.94 4.65 3.34
N LEU A 167 18.04 4.22 4.00
CA LEU A 167 18.79 3.02 3.59
C LEU A 167 17.96 1.75 3.83
N MET A 168 17.22 1.70 4.93
CA MET A 168 16.35 0.56 5.23
C MET A 168 15.13 0.50 4.31
N ARG A 169 14.59 1.65 3.87
CA ARG A 169 13.53 1.68 2.85
C ARG A 169 14.03 1.14 1.50
N ASP A 170 15.23 1.55 1.08
CA ASP A 170 15.85 1.00 -0.14
C ASP A 170 16.04 -0.52 -0.06
N ARG A 171 16.51 -1.03 1.11
CA ARG A 171 16.59 -2.49 1.36
C ARG A 171 15.23 -3.18 1.31
N LEU A 172 14.19 -2.55 1.84
CA LEU A 172 12.82 -3.06 1.78
C LEU A 172 12.33 -3.11 0.32
N CYS A 173 12.57 -2.08 -0.48
CA CYS A 173 12.28 -2.08 -1.91
C CYS A 173 13.02 -3.21 -2.64
N GLY A 174 14.30 -3.44 -2.31
CA GLY A 174 15.06 -4.59 -2.81
C GLY A 174 14.41 -5.93 -2.43
N GLN A 175 13.95 -6.06 -1.18
CA GLN A 175 13.28 -7.27 -0.70
C GLN A 175 11.94 -7.53 -1.39
N PHE A 176 11.19 -6.46 -1.78
CA PHE A 176 9.98 -6.60 -2.58
C PHE A 176 10.28 -7.19 -3.95
N ARG A 177 11.32 -6.69 -4.63
CA ARG A 177 11.73 -7.24 -5.94
C ARG A 177 12.17 -8.68 -5.82
N GLU A 178 13.05 -9.01 -4.85
CA GLU A 178 13.48 -10.38 -4.58
C GLU A 178 12.27 -11.33 -4.37
N TYR A 179 11.28 -10.91 -3.56
CA TYR A 179 10.10 -11.72 -3.28
C TYR A 179 9.23 -11.96 -4.54
N LEU A 180 9.01 -10.93 -5.36
CA LEU A 180 8.22 -11.06 -6.59
C LEU A 180 8.96 -11.90 -7.64
N GLU A 181 10.27 -11.71 -7.80
CA GLU A 181 11.12 -12.48 -8.73
C GLU A 181 11.18 -13.96 -8.35
N GLU A 182 11.32 -14.30 -7.06
CA GLU A 182 11.27 -15.69 -6.58
C GLU A 182 9.95 -16.40 -6.93
N GLY A 183 8.88 -15.65 -7.13
CA GLY A 183 7.54 -16.17 -7.37
C GLY A 183 7.22 -16.48 -8.85
N ASP A 184 8.02 -16.03 -9.78
CA ASP A 184 7.77 -16.18 -11.24
C ASP A 184 6.31 -15.82 -11.64
N GLY A 185 5.79 -14.70 -11.09
CA GLY A 185 4.43 -14.21 -11.31
C GLY A 185 3.37 -14.78 -10.36
N GLU A 186 3.70 -15.70 -9.47
CA GLU A 186 2.76 -16.28 -8.50
C GLU A 186 2.67 -15.48 -7.19
N LYS A 187 3.74 -14.77 -6.79
CA LYS A 187 3.79 -13.98 -5.57
C LYS A 187 3.31 -12.56 -5.79
N THR A 188 2.59 -12.02 -4.82
CA THR A 188 1.96 -10.70 -4.87
C THR A 188 2.23 -9.93 -3.58
N ILE A 189 2.38 -8.61 -3.68
CA ILE A 189 2.52 -7.72 -2.52
C ILE A 189 1.38 -6.69 -2.54
N LEU A 190 0.71 -6.52 -1.41
CA LEU A 190 -0.18 -5.41 -1.13
C LEU A 190 0.37 -4.65 0.07
N PHE A 191 0.71 -3.39 -0.10
CA PHE A 191 1.21 -2.59 1.01
C PHE A 191 0.47 -1.25 1.12
N SER A 192 0.26 -0.78 2.34
CA SER A 192 -0.29 0.54 2.56
C SER A 192 0.81 1.59 2.74
N THR A 193 0.54 2.81 2.30
CA THR A 193 1.40 3.95 2.58
C THR A 193 0.63 5.28 2.56
N HIS A 194 1.08 6.24 3.35
CA HIS A 194 0.67 7.64 3.25
C HIS A 194 1.73 8.50 2.52
N ASN A 195 2.90 7.92 2.21
CA ASN A 195 4.00 8.57 1.47
C ASN A 195 4.51 7.66 0.34
N ILE A 196 3.94 7.81 -0.85
CA ILE A 196 4.28 6.97 -2.01
C ILE A 196 5.68 7.25 -2.57
N ALA A 197 6.24 8.46 -2.35
CA ALA A 197 7.53 8.85 -2.92
C ALA A 197 8.66 7.86 -2.61
N ASP A 198 8.62 7.25 -1.43
CA ASP A 198 9.65 6.31 -0.98
C ASP A 198 9.50 4.90 -1.59
N MET A 199 8.35 4.58 -2.19
CA MET A 199 7.98 3.25 -2.67
C MET A 199 7.51 3.25 -4.15
N GLU A 200 7.56 4.40 -4.83
CA GLU A 200 7.06 4.57 -6.20
C GLU A 200 7.72 3.59 -7.18
N ASN A 201 9.03 3.38 -7.05
CA ASN A 201 9.84 2.52 -7.93
C ASN A 201 9.64 1.00 -7.72
N VAL A 202 8.81 0.60 -6.77
CA VAL A 202 8.40 -0.78 -6.52
C VAL A 202 6.87 -0.93 -6.53
N THR A 203 6.17 0.02 -7.12
CA THR A 203 4.70 0.02 -7.23
C THR A 203 4.30 -0.19 -8.67
N ASP A 204 3.62 -1.30 -8.96
CA ASP A 204 3.08 -1.62 -10.28
C ASP A 204 1.63 -1.18 -10.42
N TYR A 205 0.84 -1.39 -9.37
CA TYR A 205 -0.58 -1.07 -9.29
C TYR A 205 -0.86 -0.17 -8.08
N ALA A 206 -1.72 0.81 -8.23
CA ALA A 206 -2.06 1.75 -7.17
C ALA A 206 -3.57 1.77 -6.91
N ILE A 207 -3.94 1.84 -5.64
CA ILE A 207 -5.30 2.04 -5.15
C ILE A 207 -5.28 3.26 -4.26
N LEU A 208 -6.00 4.31 -4.64
CA LEU A 208 -6.08 5.54 -3.87
C LEU A 208 -7.35 5.56 -3.03
N MET A 209 -7.19 5.83 -1.75
CA MET A 209 -8.28 5.93 -0.78
C MET A 209 -8.41 7.33 -0.19
N TYR A 210 -9.66 7.78 -0.08
CA TYR A 210 -10.03 9.00 0.62
C TYR A 210 -11.33 8.76 1.40
N ASP A 211 -11.34 9.11 2.69
CA ASP A 211 -12.51 9.04 3.60
C ASP A 211 -13.31 7.73 3.53
N GLY A 212 -12.62 6.61 3.58
CA GLY A 212 -13.22 5.26 3.57
C GLY A 212 -13.64 4.74 2.19
N ALA A 213 -13.40 5.48 1.12
CA ALA A 213 -13.74 5.08 -0.25
C ALA A 213 -12.49 4.93 -1.12
N VAL A 214 -12.54 4.03 -2.10
CA VAL A 214 -11.58 3.99 -3.22
C VAL A 214 -11.99 5.06 -4.22
N ILE A 215 -11.09 5.99 -4.52
CA ILE A 215 -11.32 7.10 -5.45
C ILE A 215 -10.73 6.86 -6.84
N GLU A 216 -9.67 6.06 -6.93
CA GLU A 216 -9.03 5.68 -8.20
C GLU A 216 -8.23 4.41 -8.01
N SER A 217 -8.11 3.58 -9.06
CA SER A 217 -7.23 2.40 -9.08
C SER A 217 -6.80 2.01 -10.49
N GLY A 218 -5.64 1.39 -10.62
CA GLY A 218 -5.12 0.90 -11.89
C GLY A 218 -3.61 0.71 -11.89
N PHE A 219 -3.08 0.19 -12.99
CA PHE A 219 -1.64 0.13 -13.23
C PHE A 219 -1.07 1.55 -13.29
N VAL A 220 0.08 1.75 -12.66
CA VAL A 220 0.69 3.09 -12.47
C VAL A 220 0.85 3.82 -13.80
N ASN A 221 1.37 3.14 -14.84
CA ASN A 221 1.55 3.75 -16.15
C ASN A 221 0.23 4.21 -16.76
N GLU A 222 -0.81 3.36 -16.73
CA GLU A 222 -2.13 3.68 -17.24
C GLU A 222 -2.81 4.81 -16.44
N LEU A 223 -2.65 4.80 -15.11
CA LEU A 223 -3.18 5.85 -14.24
C LEU A 223 -2.54 7.21 -14.57
N CYS A 224 -1.21 7.26 -14.71
CA CYS A 224 -0.51 8.48 -15.04
C CYS A 224 -0.90 9.01 -16.42
N GLU A 225 -1.17 8.14 -17.39
CA GLU A 225 -1.60 8.52 -18.74
C GLU A 225 -3.05 9.07 -18.80
N ARG A 226 -3.90 8.78 -17.80
CA ARG A 226 -5.29 9.32 -17.75
C ARG A 226 -5.35 10.80 -17.40
N TYR A 227 -4.25 11.38 -16.91
CA TYR A 227 -4.20 12.74 -16.38
C TYR A 227 -3.01 13.51 -16.90
N VAL A 228 -3.09 14.84 -16.80
CA VAL A 228 -2.03 15.76 -17.18
C VAL A 228 -1.82 16.84 -16.13
N LEU A 229 -0.56 17.19 -15.92
CA LEU A 229 -0.17 18.41 -15.21
C LEU A 229 -0.08 19.56 -16.19
N VAL A 230 -0.56 20.70 -15.77
CA VAL A 230 -0.63 21.91 -16.60
C VAL A 230 0.10 23.02 -15.88
N SER A 231 0.99 23.72 -16.58
CA SER A 231 1.63 24.91 -16.04
C SER A 231 1.58 26.07 -17.05
N GLY A 232 1.52 27.30 -16.55
CA GLY A 232 1.45 28.47 -17.41
C GLY A 232 1.23 29.77 -16.67
N GLU A 233 1.03 30.83 -17.43
CA GLU A 233 0.77 32.16 -16.90
C GLU A 233 -0.68 32.31 -16.39
N ARG A 234 -0.88 33.18 -15.41
CA ARG A 234 -2.19 33.43 -14.78
C ARG A 234 -3.29 33.80 -15.79
N ALA A 235 -2.97 34.64 -16.77
CA ALA A 235 -3.94 35.07 -17.79
C ALA A 235 -4.41 33.89 -18.68
N THR A 236 -3.56 32.91 -18.91
CA THR A 236 -3.91 31.68 -19.65
C THR A 236 -4.76 30.77 -18.79
N PHE A 237 -4.43 30.61 -17.50
CA PHE A 237 -5.19 29.79 -16.56
C PHE A 237 -6.63 30.27 -16.36
N ASP A 238 -6.87 31.59 -16.38
CA ASP A 238 -8.22 32.14 -16.30
C ASP A 238 -9.13 31.71 -17.46
N LYS A 239 -8.53 31.41 -18.63
CA LYS A 239 -9.26 30.95 -19.84
C LYS A 239 -9.56 29.44 -19.81
N ILE A 240 -8.70 28.65 -19.18
CA ILE A 240 -8.80 27.18 -19.15
C ILE A 240 -9.39 26.62 -17.84
N LYS A 241 -9.78 27.47 -16.90
CA LYS A 241 -10.25 27.08 -15.56
C LYS A 241 -11.30 25.96 -15.56
N ARG A 242 -12.18 25.92 -16.56
CA ARG A 242 -13.22 24.89 -16.68
C ARG A 242 -12.72 23.51 -17.08
N SER A 243 -11.51 23.42 -17.61
CA SER A 243 -10.86 22.16 -18.00
C SER A 243 -9.96 21.59 -16.90
N LEU A 244 -9.77 22.32 -15.80
CA LEU A 244 -8.96 21.89 -14.68
C LEU A 244 -9.82 21.22 -13.60
N LEU A 245 -9.35 20.11 -13.05
CA LEU A 245 -9.91 19.45 -11.88
C LEU A 245 -9.45 20.15 -10.60
N VAL A 246 -8.16 20.51 -10.54
CA VAL A 246 -7.53 21.23 -9.43
C VAL A 246 -6.65 22.33 -9.99
N GLU A 247 -6.59 23.47 -9.34
CA GLU A 247 -5.65 24.53 -9.63
C GLU A 247 -4.87 24.95 -8.39
N ASP A 248 -3.59 25.30 -8.58
CA ASP A 248 -2.71 25.89 -7.57
C ASP A 248 -2.06 27.14 -8.15
N ARG A 249 -2.17 28.26 -7.46
CA ARG A 249 -1.72 29.57 -7.96
C ARG A 249 -0.62 30.14 -7.06
N ASN A 250 0.58 30.19 -7.60
CA ASN A 250 1.68 30.90 -6.98
C ASN A 250 1.79 32.35 -7.52
N MET A 251 2.70 33.14 -6.98
CA MET A 251 2.85 34.56 -7.39
C MET A 251 3.18 34.73 -8.87
N SER A 252 3.95 33.84 -9.49
CA SER A 252 4.46 33.95 -10.87
C SER A 252 3.94 32.89 -11.83
N THR A 253 3.55 31.72 -11.33
CA THR A 253 3.18 30.55 -12.14
C THR A 253 1.96 29.89 -11.57
N CYS A 254 1.05 29.46 -12.45
CA CYS A 254 -0.08 28.63 -12.09
C CYS A 254 0.19 27.18 -12.47
N PHE A 255 -0.25 26.26 -11.62
CA PHE A 255 -0.23 24.83 -11.85
C PHE A 255 -1.67 24.30 -11.80
N GLY A 256 -1.94 23.30 -12.61
CA GLY A 256 -3.24 22.67 -12.64
C GLY A 256 -3.13 21.18 -12.92
N PHE A 257 -4.24 20.51 -12.70
CA PHE A 257 -4.39 19.08 -12.95
C PHE A 257 -5.68 18.86 -13.74
N ALA A 258 -5.61 18.10 -14.82
CA ALA A 258 -6.74 17.85 -15.70
C ALA A 258 -6.75 16.41 -16.21
N LYS A 259 -7.86 16.00 -16.83
CA LYS A 259 -7.89 14.73 -17.57
C LYS A 259 -7.10 14.83 -18.86
N ALA A 260 -6.48 13.73 -19.28
CA ALA A 260 -5.69 13.68 -20.51
C ALA A 260 -6.49 14.04 -21.78
N GLU A 261 -7.80 13.83 -21.76
CA GLU A 261 -8.74 14.22 -22.85
C GLU A 261 -8.70 15.72 -23.16
N GLU A 262 -8.35 16.56 -22.17
CA GLU A 262 -8.25 18.03 -22.34
C GLU A 262 -6.89 18.49 -22.89
N LYS A 263 -5.93 17.59 -23.08
CA LYS A 263 -4.53 17.90 -23.43
C LYS A 263 -4.41 18.84 -24.63
N GLU A 264 -5.00 18.50 -25.77
CA GLU A 264 -4.91 19.29 -27.01
C GLU A 264 -5.44 20.72 -26.83
N LYS A 265 -6.54 20.85 -26.10
CA LYS A 265 -7.16 22.14 -25.79
C LYS A 265 -6.30 22.99 -24.85
N LEU A 266 -5.66 22.36 -23.88
CA LEU A 266 -4.75 23.02 -22.94
C LEU A 266 -3.48 23.49 -23.64
N GLU A 267 -2.87 22.68 -24.49
CA GLU A 267 -1.71 23.04 -25.32
C GLU A 267 -2.05 24.18 -26.29
N ALA A 268 -3.22 24.12 -26.95
CA ALA A 268 -3.69 25.17 -27.85
C ALA A 268 -3.94 26.52 -27.13
N ALA A 269 -4.22 26.50 -25.84
CA ALA A 269 -4.33 27.70 -25.02
C ALA A 269 -2.97 28.32 -24.63
N GLY A 270 -1.84 27.64 -24.94
CA GLY A 270 -0.49 28.11 -24.66
C GLY A 270 0.04 27.71 -23.29
N THR A 271 -0.48 26.62 -22.71
CA THR A 271 0.08 26.04 -21.48
C THR A 271 1.10 24.94 -21.80
N VAL A 272 1.97 24.65 -20.84
CA VAL A 272 2.85 23.49 -20.86
C VAL A 272 2.10 22.32 -20.20
N VAL A 273 2.06 21.18 -20.88
CA VAL A 273 1.33 19.99 -20.44
C VAL A 273 2.29 18.82 -20.32
N GLU A 274 2.32 18.17 -19.15
CA GLU A 274 3.21 17.07 -18.82
C GLU A 274 2.42 15.89 -18.22
N THR A 275 2.91 14.66 -18.39
CA THR A 275 2.35 13.50 -17.71
C THR A 275 2.83 13.48 -16.24
N PRO A 276 1.94 13.33 -15.26
CA PRO A 276 2.34 13.25 -13.85
C PRO A 276 3.10 11.95 -13.55
N ASN A 277 4.02 11.98 -12.59
CA ASN A 277 4.45 10.77 -11.91
C ASN A 277 3.40 10.33 -10.85
N LEU A 278 3.56 9.14 -10.27
CA LEU A 278 2.60 8.60 -9.31
C LEU A 278 2.42 9.49 -8.08
N GLN A 279 3.50 10.06 -7.54
CA GLN A 279 3.43 10.97 -6.40
C GLN A 279 2.59 12.21 -6.70
N GLN A 280 2.83 12.85 -7.84
CA GLN A 280 2.09 14.02 -8.28
C GLN A 280 0.61 13.69 -8.51
N LEU A 281 0.34 12.58 -9.20
CA LEU A 281 -1.00 12.05 -9.43
C LEU A 281 -1.77 11.88 -8.11
N CYS A 282 -1.18 11.21 -7.12
CA CYS A 282 -1.78 10.98 -5.82
C CYS A 282 -2.13 12.29 -5.10
N ILE A 283 -1.20 13.25 -5.07
CA ILE A 283 -1.42 14.55 -4.42
C ILE A 283 -2.62 15.27 -5.04
N PHE A 284 -2.70 15.33 -6.37
CA PHE A 284 -3.77 16.04 -7.05
C PHE A 284 -5.12 15.33 -6.95
N LEU A 285 -5.16 14.01 -7.04
CA LEU A 285 -6.40 13.23 -6.86
C LEU A 285 -6.94 13.35 -5.43
N LEU A 286 -6.09 13.32 -4.42
CA LEU A 286 -6.52 13.53 -3.03
C LEU A 286 -7.05 14.95 -2.80
N ARG A 287 -6.40 15.98 -3.36
CA ARG A 287 -6.91 17.37 -3.33
C ARG A 287 -8.26 17.51 -4.06
N TYR A 288 -8.41 16.84 -5.19
CA TYR A 288 -9.67 16.84 -5.93
C TYR A 288 -10.80 16.19 -5.12
N ALA A 289 -10.54 15.04 -4.50
CA ALA A 289 -11.50 14.37 -3.62
C ALA A 289 -11.89 15.23 -2.42
N GLU A 290 -10.95 15.92 -1.80
CA GLU A 290 -11.22 16.86 -0.69
C GLU A 290 -12.14 18.00 -1.11
N GLN A 291 -11.93 18.59 -2.30
CA GLN A 291 -12.79 19.66 -2.84
C GLN A 291 -14.20 19.19 -3.16
N GLN A 292 -14.41 17.93 -3.54
CA GLN A 292 -15.74 17.39 -3.83
C GLN A 292 -16.56 17.09 -2.56
N ASN A 293 -15.89 16.90 -1.41
CA ASN A 293 -16.51 16.57 -0.12
C ASN A 293 -16.63 17.77 0.83
N SER A 294 -16.17 18.95 0.42
CA SER A 294 -16.28 20.23 1.16
C SER A 294 -17.48 21.02 0.71
#